data_a92b2efad6eeda06bcefe4d4213bd1ad
#
_entry.id   a92b2efad6eeda06bcefe4d4213bd1ad
#
_cell.length_a   1.000
_cell.length_b   1.000
_cell.length_c   1.000
_cell.angle_alpha   90.00
_cell.angle_beta   90.00
_cell.angle_gamma   90.00
#
_symmetry.space_group_name_H-M   'P 1'
#
loop_
_entity.id
_entity.type
_entity.pdbx_description
1 polymer ?
#
loop_
_entity_poly.entity_id
_entity_poly.type
_entity_poly.pdbx_seq_one_letter_code
_entity_poly.pdbx_strand_id
1 'polypeptide(L)'
;MELTQENYYQHDTSWKYMSVSLFKDFLNCEAQALAKLKEEWQPVSDPTALLLGNYVHSYFESKEAHESFLEHNKKSLYKYGNPEKGIKKDFAKGNEMIKVLDEDEAFKNIYMPGKKEVIVSGNLFGHKWKGKIDSLMLNDGYFCDIKTNQDLHKKHWSEDLNRYTNFISAYGYYMQMAVYKELIKQTFNVDCQPFIFGVSKQTPPDHEAYSFNSPDAQYYMNESLEIIKKNQDHIFEVMNGETEPKRCGVCEYCRRTKKITAFIDANDIEIY
;
A
#
# COMPACT_ATOMS: atom_id res chain seq x y z
N MET A 1 22.09 9.70 0.20
CA MET A 1 21.18 9.85 -0.98
C MET A 1 19.95 10.53 -0.48
N GLU A 2 19.60 11.66 -1.01
CA GLU A 2 18.36 12.38 -0.76
C GLU A 2 17.24 11.78 -1.64
N LEU A 3 16.03 11.69 -1.10
CA LEU A 3 14.87 11.17 -1.84
C LEU A 3 14.28 12.28 -2.72
N THR A 4 14.05 11.97 -4.00
CA THR A 4 13.38 12.84 -4.99
C THR A 4 12.24 12.08 -5.66
N GLN A 5 11.39 12.78 -6.43
CA GLN A 5 10.33 12.13 -7.20
C GLN A 5 10.88 11.10 -8.19
N GLU A 6 12.05 11.37 -8.78
CA GLU A 6 12.67 10.49 -9.77
C GLU A 6 13.26 9.22 -9.16
N ASN A 7 13.77 9.29 -7.90
CA ASN A 7 14.44 8.14 -7.29
C ASN A 7 13.60 7.39 -6.25
N TYR A 8 12.43 7.89 -5.87
CA TYR A 8 11.60 7.30 -4.81
C TYR A 8 11.29 5.82 -5.03
N TYR A 9 11.00 5.44 -6.28
CA TYR A 9 10.67 4.07 -6.67
C TYR A 9 11.86 3.29 -7.25
N GLN A 10 13.06 3.89 -7.30
CA GLN A 10 14.23 3.17 -7.77
C GLN A 10 14.62 2.05 -6.80
N HIS A 11 15.12 0.97 -7.35
CA HIS A 11 15.52 -0.23 -6.64
C HIS A 11 16.47 0.07 -5.46
N ASP A 12 17.52 0.86 -5.70
CA ASP A 12 18.53 1.22 -4.70
C ASP A 12 17.95 1.94 -3.47
N THR A 13 16.86 2.67 -3.63
CA THR A 13 16.22 3.34 -2.49
C THR A 13 15.51 2.37 -1.57
N SER A 14 15.01 1.25 -2.08
CA SER A 14 14.35 0.21 -1.27
C SER A 14 15.33 -0.59 -0.40
N TRP A 15 16.61 -0.60 -0.74
CA TRP A 15 17.67 -1.15 0.12
C TRP A 15 18.09 -0.19 1.25
N LYS A 16 17.88 1.11 1.06
CA LYS A 16 18.32 2.15 2.01
C LYS A 16 17.20 2.65 2.91
N TYR A 17 15.98 2.61 2.44
CA TYR A 17 14.80 3.11 3.13
C TYR A 17 13.71 2.05 3.13
N MET A 18 13.26 1.68 4.31
CA MET A 18 12.07 0.88 4.47
C MET A 18 10.83 1.68 4.06
N SER A 19 9.83 1.00 3.51
CA SER A 19 8.48 1.53 3.31
C SER A 19 7.45 0.61 3.93
N VAL A 20 6.25 1.11 4.20
CA VAL A 20 5.17 0.29 4.78
C VAL A 20 4.85 -0.92 3.91
N SER A 21 4.82 -0.76 2.58
CA SER A 21 4.55 -1.87 1.67
C SER A 21 5.65 -2.93 1.72
N LEU A 22 6.92 -2.52 1.68
CA LEU A 22 8.05 -3.44 1.79
C LEU A 22 8.07 -4.17 3.14
N PHE A 23 7.84 -3.45 4.24
CA PHE A 23 7.78 -4.04 5.57
C PHE A 23 6.67 -5.09 5.66
N LYS A 24 5.47 -4.80 5.16
CA LYS A 24 4.35 -5.76 5.10
C LYS A 24 4.67 -6.97 4.21
N ASP A 25 5.37 -6.77 3.10
CA ASP A 25 5.83 -7.89 2.25
C ASP A 25 6.73 -8.85 3.06
N PHE A 26 7.66 -8.31 3.87
CA PHE A 26 8.51 -9.12 4.75
C PHE A 26 7.71 -9.82 5.87
N LEU A 27 6.76 -9.15 6.49
CA LEU A 27 5.88 -9.79 7.48
C LEU A 27 5.09 -10.96 6.88
N ASN A 28 4.64 -10.84 5.64
CA ASN A 28 3.89 -11.88 4.95
C ASN A 28 4.77 -13.08 4.57
N CYS A 29 5.94 -12.83 4.00
CA CYS A 29 6.90 -13.90 3.65
C CYS A 29 8.28 -13.30 3.34
N GLU A 30 9.24 -13.47 4.25
CA GLU A 30 10.60 -12.92 4.11
C GLU A 30 11.28 -13.40 2.80
N ALA A 31 11.18 -14.69 2.49
CA ALA A 31 11.80 -15.26 1.29
C ALA A 31 11.22 -14.66 -0.01
N GLN A 32 9.90 -14.44 -0.07
CA GLN A 32 9.28 -13.78 -1.22
C GLN A 32 9.67 -12.32 -1.32
N ALA A 33 9.64 -11.59 -0.19
CA ALA A 33 9.97 -10.18 -0.14
C ALA A 33 11.43 -9.93 -0.55
N LEU A 34 12.36 -10.75 -0.03
CA LEU A 34 13.77 -10.67 -0.37
C LEU A 34 14.02 -11.00 -1.85
N ALA A 35 13.38 -12.03 -2.40
CA ALA A 35 13.52 -12.39 -3.82
C ALA A 35 12.96 -11.29 -4.74
N LYS A 36 11.86 -10.63 -4.36
CA LYS A 36 11.35 -9.42 -5.05
C LYS A 36 12.36 -8.27 -4.97
N LEU A 37 12.88 -8.00 -3.77
CA LEU A 37 13.85 -6.94 -3.52
C LEU A 37 15.16 -7.18 -4.27
N LYS A 38 15.57 -8.42 -4.50
CA LYS A 38 16.74 -8.80 -5.32
C LYS A 38 16.44 -8.85 -6.82
N GLU A 39 15.21 -8.57 -7.24
CA GLU A 39 14.75 -8.71 -8.64
C GLU A 39 14.88 -10.15 -9.21
N GLU A 40 15.02 -11.15 -8.33
CA GLU A 40 15.12 -12.57 -8.70
C GLU A 40 13.74 -13.18 -8.97
N TRP A 41 12.68 -12.51 -8.57
CA TRP A 41 11.31 -12.98 -8.71
C TRP A 41 10.30 -11.84 -8.87
N GLN A 42 9.30 -12.08 -9.72
CA GLN A 42 8.16 -11.19 -9.93
C GLN A 42 6.86 -11.98 -9.78
N PRO A 43 5.81 -11.41 -9.14
CA PRO A 43 4.50 -12.02 -9.09
C PRO A 43 3.93 -12.28 -10.49
N VAL A 44 3.29 -13.44 -10.68
CA VAL A 44 2.55 -13.77 -11.91
C VAL A 44 1.07 -13.43 -11.75
N SER A 45 0.65 -13.07 -10.54
CA SER A 45 -0.72 -12.63 -10.27
C SER A 45 -1.12 -11.42 -11.11
N ASP A 46 -2.40 -11.35 -11.45
CA ASP A 46 -2.96 -10.27 -12.28
C ASP A 46 -2.78 -8.89 -11.59
N PRO A 47 -2.07 -7.95 -12.20
CA PRO A 47 -1.82 -6.63 -11.62
C PRO A 47 -3.02 -5.67 -11.74
N THR A 48 -4.14 -6.08 -12.34
CA THR A 48 -5.30 -5.21 -12.66
C THR A 48 -5.80 -4.43 -11.44
N ALA A 49 -5.86 -5.06 -10.26
CA ALA A 49 -6.35 -4.40 -9.06
C ALA A 49 -5.43 -3.25 -8.60
N LEU A 50 -4.12 -3.45 -8.65
CA LEU A 50 -3.12 -2.43 -8.33
C LEU A 50 -3.11 -1.32 -9.39
N LEU A 51 -3.16 -1.71 -10.66
CA LEU A 51 -3.15 -0.77 -11.78
C LEU A 51 -4.40 0.12 -11.78
N LEU A 52 -5.56 -0.42 -11.39
CA LEU A 52 -6.79 0.36 -11.22
C LEU A 52 -6.67 1.36 -10.06
N GLY A 53 -6.05 0.95 -8.94
CA GLY A 53 -5.73 1.88 -7.86
C GLY A 53 -4.87 3.05 -8.35
N ASN A 54 -3.76 2.74 -9.01
CA ASN A 54 -2.85 3.74 -9.57
C ASN A 54 -3.53 4.64 -10.62
N TYR A 55 -4.49 4.12 -11.38
CA TYR A 55 -5.31 4.90 -12.32
C TYR A 55 -6.10 6.01 -11.61
N VAL A 56 -6.75 5.67 -10.48
CA VAL A 56 -7.50 6.65 -9.67
C VAL A 56 -6.55 7.65 -9.01
N HIS A 57 -5.47 7.17 -8.39
CA HIS A 57 -4.47 8.03 -7.72
C HIS A 57 -3.86 9.04 -8.68
N SER A 58 -3.39 8.61 -9.85
CA SER A 58 -2.76 9.50 -10.85
C SER A 58 -3.68 10.63 -11.31
N TYR A 59 -5.00 10.38 -11.39
CA TYR A 59 -5.97 11.41 -11.77
C TYR A 59 -6.02 12.56 -10.74
N PHE A 60 -6.02 12.21 -9.45
CA PHE A 60 -6.08 13.19 -8.36
C PHE A 60 -4.71 13.77 -7.99
N GLU A 61 -3.63 13.20 -8.50
CA GLU A 61 -2.28 13.75 -8.37
C GLU A 61 -2.13 15.01 -9.22
N SER A 62 -2.18 14.87 -10.54
CA SER A 62 -2.20 15.97 -11.51
C SER A 62 -2.61 15.48 -12.89
N LYS A 63 -2.95 16.40 -13.78
CA LYS A 63 -3.25 16.11 -15.18
C LYS A 63 -2.05 15.44 -15.87
N GLU A 64 -0.87 15.99 -15.67
CA GLU A 64 0.38 15.51 -16.25
C GLU A 64 0.73 14.09 -15.76
N ALA A 65 0.55 13.83 -14.46
CA ALA A 65 0.76 12.50 -13.87
C ALA A 65 -0.21 11.48 -14.48
N HIS A 66 -1.47 11.84 -14.62
CA HIS A 66 -2.48 10.96 -15.22
C HIS A 66 -2.20 10.68 -16.69
N GLU A 67 -1.90 11.69 -17.50
CA GLU A 67 -1.52 11.52 -18.90
C GLU A 67 -0.29 10.62 -19.06
N SER A 68 0.73 10.84 -18.23
CA SER A 68 1.93 9.97 -18.19
C SER A 68 1.59 8.54 -17.82
N PHE A 69 0.75 8.34 -16.81
CA PHE A 69 0.28 7.02 -16.39
C PHE A 69 -0.47 6.29 -17.52
N LEU A 70 -1.37 6.99 -18.22
CA LEU A 70 -2.13 6.43 -19.36
C LEU A 70 -1.20 6.00 -20.49
N GLU A 71 -0.19 6.82 -20.79
CA GLU A 71 0.78 6.55 -21.85
C GLU A 71 1.61 5.29 -21.54
N HIS A 72 2.19 5.22 -20.33
CA HIS A 72 3.02 4.09 -19.92
C HIS A 72 2.25 2.77 -19.83
N ASN A 73 0.96 2.83 -19.53
CA ASN A 73 0.13 1.65 -19.31
C ASN A 73 -0.85 1.34 -20.46
N LYS A 74 -0.68 1.94 -21.62
CA LYS A 74 -1.58 1.78 -22.80
C LYS A 74 -1.99 0.34 -23.06
N LYS A 75 -1.02 -0.59 -23.09
CA LYS A 75 -1.27 -2.01 -23.39
C LYS A 75 -2.19 -2.67 -22.38
N SER A 76 -2.10 -2.27 -21.13
CA SER A 76 -2.90 -2.81 -20.04
C SER A 76 -4.28 -2.17 -19.99
N LEU A 77 -4.38 -0.86 -20.20
CA LEU A 77 -5.60 -0.07 -20.01
C LEU A 77 -6.56 -0.15 -21.21
N TYR A 78 -6.06 -0.11 -22.43
CA TYR A 78 -6.89 0.02 -23.62
C TYR A 78 -7.05 -1.30 -24.39
N LYS A 79 -8.18 -1.45 -25.07
CA LYS A 79 -8.44 -2.58 -25.95
C LYS A 79 -7.38 -2.59 -27.06
N TYR A 80 -6.73 -3.73 -27.24
CA TYR A 80 -5.63 -3.90 -28.21
C TYR A 80 -4.45 -2.92 -28.03
N GLY A 81 -4.33 -2.30 -26.85
CA GLY A 81 -3.30 -1.29 -26.56
C GLY A 81 -3.53 0.04 -27.31
N ASN A 82 -4.71 0.27 -27.88
CA ASN A 82 -5.03 1.46 -28.65
C ASN A 82 -6.12 2.30 -27.96
N PRO A 83 -5.82 3.56 -27.55
CA PRO A 83 -6.80 4.46 -26.95
C PRO A 83 -8.08 4.68 -27.78
N GLU A 84 -7.97 4.72 -29.12
CA GLU A 84 -9.11 4.89 -30.03
C GLU A 84 -10.13 3.73 -29.95
N LYS A 85 -9.68 2.55 -29.49
CA LYS A 85 -10.55 1.37 -29.31
C LYS A 85 -11.26 1.38 -27.95
N GLY A 86 -10.99 2.39 -27.12
CA GLY A 86 -11.58 2.59 -25.82
C GLY A 86 -10.92 1.78 -24.71
N ILE A 87 -11.20 2.20 -23.48
CA ILE A 87 -10.69 1.59 -22.26
C ILE A 87 -11.29 0.19 -22.04
N LYS A 88 -10.53 -0.72 -21.45
CA LYS A 88 -11.03 -2.05 -21.06
C LYS A 88 -12.04 -1.92 -19.92
N LYS A 89 -12.99 -2.88 -19.86
CA LYS A 89 -14.10 -2.87 -18.89
C LYS A 89 -13.64 -2.74 -17.43
N ASP A 90 -12.54 -3.40 -17.07
CA ASP A 90 -12.01 -3.37 -15.71
C ASP A 90 -11.55 -1.97 -15.29
N PHE A 91 -11.02 -1.18 -16.24
CA PHE A 91 -10.58 0.20 -15.99
C PHE A 91 -11.68 1.24 -16.20
N ALA A 92 -12.76 0.89 -16.91
CA ALA A 92 -13.93 1.77 -17.02
C ALA A 92 -14.55 2.06 -15.63
N LYS A 93 -14.46 1.12 -14.70
CA LYS A 93 -14.85 1.34 -13.30
C LYS A 93 -14.06 2.46 -12.63
N GLY A 94 -12.78 2.64 -13.01
CA GLY A 94 -11.94 3.73 -12.51
C GLY A 94 -12.53 5.11 -12.81
N ASN A 95 -13.13 5.28 -13.98
CA ASN A 95 -13.81 6.54 -14.34
C ASN A 95 -15.01 6.82 -13.42
N GLU A 96 -15.81 5.80 -13.10
CA GLU A 96 -16.93 5.94 -12.16
C GLU A 96 -16.44 6.24 -10.74
N MET A 97 -15.36 5.59 -10.30
CA MET A 97 -14.74 5.84 -9.00
C MET A 97 -14.18 7.28 -8.91
N ILE A 98 -13.52 7.75 -9.97
CA ILE A 98 -13.05 9.14 -10.06
C ILE A 98 -14.24 10.10 -10.00
N LYS A 99 -15.29 9.83 -10.78
CA LYS A 99 -16.46 10.70 -10.85
C LYS A 99 -17.13 10.90 -9.49
N VAL A 100 -17.37 9.83 -8.73
CA VAL A 100 -18.04 9.96 -7.43
C VAL A 100 -17.20 10.72 -6.42
N LEU A 101 -15.87 10.61 -6.43
CA LEU A 101 -14.98 11.40 -5.60
C LEU A 101 -14.90 12.86 -6.07
N ASP A 102 -14.82 13.09 -7.38
CA ASP A 102 -14.71 14.44 -7.96
C ASP A 102 -16.02 15.25 -7.80
N GLU A 103 -17.16 14.59 -7.67
CA GLU A 103 -18.44 15.22 -7.39
C GLU A 103 -18.71 15.43 -5.89
N ASP A 104 -17.95 14.77 -4.99
CA ASP A 104 -18.14 14.85 -3.55
C ASP A 104 -17.53 16.13 -2.95
N GLU A 105 -18.34 16.91 -2.22
CA GLU A 105 -17.93 18.19 -1.63
C GLU A 105 -16.90 18.04 -0.50
N ALA A 106 -17.00 16.98 0.31
CA ALA A 106 -16.03 16.74 1.38
C ALA A 106 -14.66 16.37 0.79
N PHE A 107 -14.64 15.54 -0.25
CA PHE A 107 -13.42 15.21 -0.98
C PHE A 107 -12.78 16.46 -1.61
N LYS A 108 -13.55 17.29 -2.30
CA LYS A 108 -13.06 18.55 -2.91
C LYS A 108 -12.46 19.48 -1.87
N ASN A 109 -13.11 19.64 -0.73
CA ASN A 109 -12.70 20.62 0.27
C ASN A 109 -11.55 20.13 1.17
N ILE A 110 -11.37 18.83 1.32
CA ILE A 110 -10.38 18.24 2.24
C ILE A 110 -9.19 17.66 1.49
N TYR A 111 -9.44 16.84 0.44
CA TYR A 111 -8.35 16.17 -0.29
C TYR A 111 -7.69 17.09 -1.33
N MET A 112 -8.51 17.82 -2.12
CA MET A 112 -8.00 18.55 -3.29
C MET A 112 -7.05 19.69 -2.95
N PRO A 113 -7.22 20.49 -1.87
CA PRO A 113 -6.32 21.61 -1.54
C PRO A 113 -4.91 21.18 -1.12
N GLY A 114 -4.72 19.93 -0.65
CA GLY A 114 -3.44 19.46 -0.15
C GLY A 114 -2.37 19.33 -1.24
N LYS A 115 -1.10 19.50 -0.83
CA LYS A 115 0.05 19.25 -1.71
C LYS A 115 0.13 17.77 -2.03
N LYS A 116 0.19 17.43 -3.33
CA LYS A 116 0.16 16.05 -3.80
C LYS A 116 1.53 15.38 -3.77
N GLU A 117 1.53 14.06 -3.55
CA GLU A 117 2.69 13.18 -3.69
C GLU A 117 3.92 13.66 -2.91
N VAL A 118 3.70 14.12 -1.67
CA VAL A 118 4.77 14.66 -0.83
C VAL A 118 5.63 13.54 -0.27
N ILE A 119 6.91 13.55 -0.62
CA ILE A 119 7.88 12.61 -0.08
C ILE A 119 8.24 13.02 1.35
N VAL A 120 8.17 12.06 2.26
CA VAL A 120 8.60 12.18 3.65
C VAL A 120 9.58 11.07 3.99
N SER A 121 10.54 11.37 4.86
CA SER A 121 11.48 10.38 5.34
C SER A 121 11.91 10.69 6.76
N GLY A 122 12.33 9.65 7.47
CA GLY A 122 12.77 9.79 8.84
C GLY A 122 13.41 8.51 9.37
N ASN A 123 13.59 8.45 10.66
CA ASN A 123 14.13 7.28 11.35
C ASN A 123 13.06 6.70 12.29
N LEU A 124 12.71 5.43 12.11
CA LEU A 124 11.87 4.70 13.03
C LEU A 124 12.72 3.62 13.70
N PHE A 125 12.89 3.74 15.02
CA PHE A 125 13.58 2.77 15.87
C PHE A 125 14.96 2.35 15.33
N GLY A 126 15.76 3.31 14.82
CA GLY A 126 17.12 3.07 14.32
C GLY A 126 17.27 2.90 12.81
N HIS A 127 16.19 2.69 12.07
CA HIS A 127 16.23 2.45 10.63
C HIS A 127 15.57 3.57 9.82
N LYS A 128 16.07 3.81 8.61
CA LYS A 128 15.54 4.82 7.70
C LYS A 128 14.25 4.34 7.03
N TRP A 129 13.25 5.21 7.06
CA TRP A 129 11.94 4.97 6.44
C TRP A 129 11.61 6.06 5.44
N LYS A 130 10.81 5.70 4.44
CA LYS A 130 10.25 6.62 3.45
C LYS A 130 8.74 6.43 3.33
N GLY A 131 8.06 7.53 3.01
CA GLY A 131 6.64 7.56 2.69
C GLY A 131 6.37 8.57 1.58
N LYS A 132 5.27 8.41 0.89
CA LYS A 132 4.78 9.35 -0.11
C LYS A 132 3.31 9.60 0.19
N ILE A 133 3.00 10.84 0.47
CA ILE A 133 1.70 11.27 0.99
C ILE A 133 0.85 11.76 -0.17
N ASP A 134 -0.31 11.15 -0.40
CA ASP A 134 -1.17 11.49 -1.54
C ASP A 134 -1.62 12.94 -1.50
N SER A 135 -2.01 13.45 -0.32
CA SER A 135 -2.42 14.85 -0.13
C SER A 135 -2.06 15.33 1.27
N LEU A 136 -1.23 16.37 1.39
CA LEU A 136 -0.72 16.92 2.65
C LEU A 136 -1.11 18.37 2.84
N MET A 137 -1.82 18.68 3.93
CA MET A 137 -2.21 20.03 4.38
C MET A 137 -1.50 20.38 5.69
N LEU A 138 -0.24 20.83 5.60
CA LEU A 138 0.58 21.17 6.76
C LEU A 138 -0.02 22.28 7.61
N ASN A 139 -0.59 23.33 6.98
CA ASN A 139 -1.14 24.48 7.69
C ASN A 139 -2.34 24.12 8.56
N ASP A 140 -3.13 23.13 8.12
CA ASP A 140 -4.34 22.68 8.81
C ASP A 140 -4.07 21.40 9.63
N GLY A 141 -2.84 20.88 9.59
CA GLY A 141 -2.39 19.77 10.41
C GLY A 141 -3.03 18.43 10.07
N TYR A 142 -3.24 18.13 8.78
CA TYR A 142 -3.76 16.83 8.36
C TYR A 142 -3.16 16.35 7.04
N PHE A 143 -3.34 15.06 6.77
CA PHE A 143 -3.03 14.45 5.48
C PHE A 143 -4.09 13.42 5.10
N CYS A 144 -4.24 13.20 3.80
CA CYS A 144 -5.20 12.26 3.24
C CYS A 144 -4.53 11.25 2.33
N ASP A 145 -5.14 10.06 2.26
CA ASP A 145 -4.74 8.96 1.38
C ASP A 145 -5.99 8.40 0.71
N ILE A 146 -5.93 8.09 -0.59
CA ILE A 146 -7.03 7.42 -1.30
C ILE A 146 -6.85 5.92 -1.22
N LYS A 147 -7.93 5.20 -0.95
CA LYS A 147 -7.92 3.72 -1.00
C LYS A 147 -9.04 3.19 -1.89
N THR A 148 -8.64 2.39 -2.86
CA THR A 148 -9.59 1.65 -3.70
C THR A 148 -9.79 0.25 -3.15
N ASN A 149 -11.04 -0.18 -2.95
CA ASN A 149 -11.34 -1.51 -2.45
C ASN A 149 -12.45 -2.17 -3.29
N GLN A 150 -12.58 -3.48 -3.20
CA GLN A 150 -13.65 -4.22 -3.85
C GLN A 150 -15.02 -3.80 -3.31
N ASP A 151 -15.11 -3.66 -1.98
CA ASP A 151 -16.30 -3.30 -1.22
C ASP A 151 -15.83 -2.74 0.14
N LEU A 152 -16.28 -1.55 0.52
CA LEU A 152 -15.84 -0.86 1.75
C LEU A 152 -16.36 -1.54 3.02
N HIS A 153 -17.49 -2.27 2.91
CA HIS A 153 -18.17 -2.94 4.03
C HIS A 153 -17.92 -4.45 4.08
N LYS A 154 -17.11 -4.98 3.16
CA LYS A 154 -16.78 -6.41 3.17
C LYS A 154 -16.05 -6.80 4.46
N LYS A 155 -16.52 -7.89 5.06
CA LYS A 155 -15.85 -8.50 6.20
C LYS A 155 -14.60 -9.27 5.74
N HIS A 156 -13.50 -9.08 6.45
CA HIS A 156 -12.23 -9.78 6.24
C HIS A 156 -11.92 -10.60 7.48
N TRP A 157 -11.67 -11.88 7.31
CA TRP A 157 -11.21 -12.73 8.40
C TRP A 157 -9.76 -12.38 8.75
N SER A 158 -9.47 -12.23 10.03
CA SER A 158 -8.11 -12.03 10.55
C SER A 158 -7.73 -13.23 11.40
N GLU A 159 -6.75 -14.00 10.96
CA GLU A 159 -6.22 -15.14 11.71
C GLU A 159 -5.59 -14.68 13.04
N ASP A 160 -4.81 -13.60 13.01
CA ASP A 160 -4.14 -13.05 14.20
C ASP A 160 -5.12 -12.65 15.30
N LEU A 161 -6.27 -12.09 14.90
CA LEU A 161 -7.30 -11.61 15.84
C LEU A 161 -8.41 -12.64 16.09
N ASN A 162 -8.42 -13.75 15.35
CA ASN A 162 -9.48 -14.77 15.35
C ASN A 162 -10.89 -14.15 15.27
N ARG A 163 -11.07 -13.17 14.39
CA ARG A 163 -12.34 -12.46 14.16
C ARG A 163 -12.42 -11.80 12.81
N TYR A 164 -13.62 -11.43 12.42
CA TYR A 164 -13.83 -10.57 11.25
C TYR A 164 -13.43 -9.12 11.55
N THR A 165 -12.75 -8.50 10.59
CA THR A 165 -12.31 -7.11 10.61
C THR A 165 -12.80 -6.35 9.38
N ASN A 166 -12.67 -5.03 9.39
CA ASN A 166 -12.89 -4.19 8.22
C ASN A 166 -11.62 -4.12 7.35
N PHE A 167 -11.72 -3.51 6.17
CA PHE A 167 -10.63 -3.39 5.22
C PHE A 167 -9.45 -2.54 5.74
N ILE A 168 -9.69 -1.56 6.61
CA ILE A 168 -8.63 -0.72 7.23
C ILE A 168 -7.65 -1.61 8.00
N SER A 169 -8.19 -2.50 8.84
CA SER A 169 -7.40 -3.45 9.62
C SER A 169 -6.78 -4.53 8.72
N ALA A 170 -7.60 -5.14 7.84
CA ALA A 170 -7.18 -6.25 7.00
C ALA A 170 -6.01 -5.92 6.05
N TYR A 171 -5.97 -4.68 5.55
CA TYR A 171 -4.89 -4.23 4.66
C TYR A 171 -3.78 -3.44 5.38
N GLY A 172 -3.80 -3.38 6.73
CA GLY A 172 -2.75 -2.76 7.53
C GLY A 172 -2.66 -1.24 7.32
N TYR A 173 -3.79 -0.56 7.15
CA TYR A 173 -3.79 0.90 6.97
C TYR A 173 -3.53 1.65 8.27
N TYR A 174 -3.80 1.05 9.45
CA TYR A 174 -3.35 1.62 10.72
C TYR A 174 -1.83 1.80 10.76
N MET A 175 -1.07 0.81 10.28
CA MET A 175 0.39 0.89 10.18
C MET A 175 0.82 2.00 9.21
N GLN A 176 0.17 2.11 8.06
CA GLN A 176 0.50 3.15 7.08
C GLN A 176 0.26 4.55 7.65
N MET A 177 -0.88 4.77 8.28
CA MET A 177 -1.21 6.07 8.88
C MET A 177 -0.28 6.42 10.04
N ALA A 178 0.08 5.46 10.88
CA ALA A 178 1.03 5.66 11.98
C ALA A 178 2.43 6.04 11.48
N VAL A 179 2.96 5.31 10.51
CA VAL A 179 4.27 5.59 9.91
C VAL A 179 4.26 6.95 9.21
N TYR A 180 3.24 7.24 8.41
CA TYR A 180 3.16 8.52 7.69
C TYR A 180 3.08 9.71 8.65
N LYS A 181 2.25 9.60 9.70
CA LYS A 181 2.15 10.62 10.75
C LYS A 181 3.52 10.90 11.39
N GLU A 182 4.25 9.86 11.76
CA GLU A 182 5.57 10.00 12.36
C GLU A 182 6.61 10.59 11.39
N LEU A 183 6.62 10.16 10.12
CA LEU A 183 7.53 10.69 9.10
C LEU A 183 7.22 12.16 8.76
N ILE A 184 5.94 12.56 8.69
CA ILE A 184 5.56 13.96 8.50
C ILE A 184 6.07 14.81 9.67
N LYS A 185 5.88 14.34 10.92
CA LYS A 185 6.37 15.01 12.10
C LYS A 185 7.89 15.20 12.08
N GLN A 186 8.64 14.18 11.70
CA GLN A 186 10.10 14.28 11.59
C GLN A 186 10.55 15.19 10.44
N THR A 187 9.83 15.17 9.31
CA THR A 187 10.21 15.97 8.12
C THR A 187 9.88 17.45 8.29
N PHE A 188 8.73 17.77 8.86
CA PHE A 188 8.17 19.16 8.88
C PHE A 188 7.97 19.73 10.29
N ASN A 189 8.20 18.93 11.34
CA ASN A 189 7.91 19.28 12.74
C ASN A 189 6.44 19.69 12.98
N VAL A 190 5.50 19.04 12.27
CA VAL A 190 4.05 19.23 12.38
C VAL A 190 3.40 17.90 12.69
N ASP A 191 2.51 17.87 13.68
CA ASP A 191 1.68 16.70 13.99
C ASP A 191 0.41 16.73 13.15
N CYS A 192 0.34 15.90 12.11
CA CYS A 192 -0.79 15.83 11.20
C CYS A 192 -1.73 14.67 11.52
N GLN A 193 -3.03 14.93 11.40
CA GLN A 193 -4.07 13.91 11.55
C GLN A 193 -4.28 13.15 10.24
N PRO A 194 -4.32 11.79 10.27
CA PRO A 194 -4.57 10.98 9.10
C PRO A 194 -6.05 10.87 8.74
N PHE A 195 -6.35 10.90 7.44
CA PHE A 195 -7.65 10.60 6.86
C PHE A 195 -7.49 9.66 5.67
N ILE A 196 -8.46 8.77 5.46
CA ILE A 196 -8.55 7.93 4.26
C ILE A 196 -9.87 8.24 3.55
N PHE A 197 -9.81 8.50 2.25
CA PHE A 197 -10.95 8.46 1.36
C PHE A 197 -11.00 7.09 0.67
N GLY A 198 -12.00 6.30 1.03
CA GLY A 198 -12.25 4.99 0.43
C GLY A 198 -13.20 5.11 -0.75
N VAL A 199 -12.91 4.40 -1.84
CA VAL A 199 -13.85 4.25 -2.96
C VAL A 199 -13.90 2.79 -3.41
N SER A 200 -15.12 2.27 -3.61
CA SER A 200 -15.33 0.87 -3.96
C SER A 200 -15.32 0.64 -5.47
N LYS A 201 -15.04 -0.64 -5.86
CA LYS A 201 -15.14 -1.12 -7.24
C LYS A 201 -16.55 -1.66 -7.57
N GLN A 202 -17.54 -1.39 -6.73
CA GLN A 202 -18.94 -1.74 -6.94
C GLN A 202 -19.56 -0.92 -8.08
N THR A 203 -20.76 -1.24 -8.49
CA THR A 203 -21.50 -0.50 -9.50
C THR A 203 -22.93 -0.23 -9.00
N PRO A 204 -23.27 1.01 -8.64
CA PRO A 204 -22.41 2.20 -8.59
C PRO A 204 -21.34 2.09 -7.51
N PRO A 205 -20.21 2.85 -7.60
CA PRO A 205 -19.22 2.90 -6.56
C PRO A 205 -19.77 3.50 -5.27
N ASP A 206 -19.40 2.91 -4.14
CA ASP A 206 -19.58 3.48 -2.82
C ASP A 206 -18.32 4.26 -2.42
N HIS A 207 -18.46 5.33 -1.62
CA HIS A 207 -17.33 6.13 -1.16
C HIS A 207 -17.57 6.67 0.23
N GLU A 208 -16.53 6.69 1.06
CA GLU A 208 -16.56 7.14 2.45
C GLU A 208 -15.24 7.78 2.87
N ALA A 209 -15.31 8.63 3.90
CA ALA A 209 -14.15 9.22 4.56
C ALA A 209 -13.96 8.65 5.96
N TYR A 210 -12.73 8.26 6.29
CA TYR A 210 -12.38 7.64 7.56
C TYR A 210 -11.34 8.48 8.31
N SER A 211 -11.58 8.68 9.62
CA SER A 211 -10.64 9.34 10.54
C SER A 211 -10.02 8.33 11.49
N PHE A 212 -8.86 8.70 12.04
CA PHE A 212 -8.11 7.86 12.98
C PHE A 212 -7.99 8.51 14.37
N ASN A 213 -8.93 9.38 14.74
CA ASN A 213 -8.87 10.17 15.96
C ASN A 213 -9.48 9.48 17.19
N SER A 214 -10.22 8.37 17.01
CA SER A 214 -10.80 7.64 18.14
C SER A 214 -9.72 6.97 18.99
N PRO A 215 -9.95 6.75 20.30
CA PRO A 215 -9.00 6.02 21.17
C PRO A 215 -8.62 4.64 20.60
N ASP A 216 -9.58 3.91 20.03
CA ASP A 216 -9.32 2.59 19.43
C ASP A 216 -8.43 2.71 18.20
N ALA A 217 -8.67 3.68 17.31
CA ALA A 217 -7.83 3.88 16.15
C ALA A 217 -6.39 4.27 16.53
N GLN A 218 -6.23 5.14 17.53
CA GLN A 218 -4.92 5.50 18.08
C GLN A 218 -4.22 4.28 18.72
N TYR A 219 -4.97 3.43 19.42
CA TYR A 219 -4.43 2.18 19.96
C TYR A 219 -3.88 1.28 18.85
N TYR A 220 -4.65 1.02 17.77
CA TYR A 220 -4.17 0.19 16.65
C TYR A 220 -3.02 0.81 15.88
N MET A 221 -2.95 2.13 15.78
CA MET A 221 -1.79 2.83 15.21
C MET A 221 -0.53 2.61 16.06
N ASN A 222 -0.65 2.74 17.39
CA ASN A 222 0.46 2.51 18.31
C ASN A 222 0.91 1.04 18.29
N GLU A 223 -0.03 0.09 18.34
CA GLU A 223 0.29 -1.34 18.20
C GLU A 223 1.03 -1.63 16.89
N SER A 224 0.67 -0.95 15.79
CA SER A 224 1.38 -1.09 14.52
C SER A 224 2.83 -0.61 14.60
N LEU A 225 3.12 0.45 15.35
CA LEU A 225 4.49 0.92 15.59
C LEU A 225 5.29 -0.07 16.46
N GLU A 226 4.66 -0.69 17.47
CA GLU A 226 5.29 -1.75 18.26
C GLU A 226 5.58 -3.01 17.43
N ILE A 227 4.73 -3.37 16.47
CA ILE A 227 4.99 -4.45 15.50
C ILE A 227 6.24 -4.11 14.66
N ILE A 228 6.35 -2.86 14.18
CA ILE A 228 7.54 -2.40 13.45
C ILE A 228 8.79 -2.53 14.32
N LYS A 229 8.75 -1.96 15.51
CA LYS A 229 9.87 -1.98 16.47
C LYS A 229 10.36 -3.39 16.78
N LYS A 230 9.42 -4.33 16.93
CA LYS A 230 9.72 -5.73 17.26
C LYS A 230 10.37 -6.51 16.10
N ASN A 231 10.01 -6.21 14.86
CA ASN A 231 10.35 -7.06 13.72
C ASN A 231 11.41 -6.46 12.78
N GLN A 232 11.62 -5.13 12.79
CA GLN A 232 12.42 -4.52 11.75
C GLN A 232 13.91 -4.88 11.81
N ASP A 233 14.51 -5.04 13.00
CA ASP A 233 15.92 -5.41 13.12
C ASP A 233 16.17 -6.74 12.43
N HIS A 234 15.34 -7.76 12.71
CA HIS A 234 15.39 -9.05 12.02
C HIS A 234 15.19 -8.93 10.50
N ILE A 235 14.25 -8.09 10.05
CA ILE A 235 14.04 -7.85 8.62
C ILE A 235 15.29 -7.27 7.96
N PHE A 236 15.96 -6.32 8.60
CA PHE A 236 17.21 -5.77 8.09
C PHE A 236 18.36 -6.77 8.11
N GLU A 237 18.45 -7.65 9.12
CA GLU A 237 19.39 -8.79 9.12
C GLU A 237 19.16 -9.71 7.91
N VAL A 238 17.89 -10.02 7.60
CA VAL A 238 17.52 -10.81 6.42
C VAL A 238 17.90 -10.06 5.12
N MET A 239 17.62 -8.77 5.04
CA MET A 239 17.99 -7.96 3.87
C MET A 239 19.49 -7.94 3.66
N ASN A 240 20.28 -7.82 4.73
CA ASN A 240 21.75 -7.80 4.68
C ASN A 240 22.40 -9.18 4.45
N GLY A 241 21.60 -10.26 4.49
CA GLY A 241 22.09 -11.64 4.35
C GLY A 241 22.75 -12.19 5.63
N GLU A 242 22.52 -11.58 6.76
CA GLU A 242 23.00 -12.01 8.09
C GLU A 242 22.15 -13.16 8.64
N THR A 243 20.89 -13.23 8.22
CA THR A 243 19.93 -14.26 8.61
C THR A 243 19.20 -14.80 7.39
N GLU A 244 18.97 -16.13 7.36
CA GLU A 244 18.22 -16.78 6.28
C GLU A 244 16.73 -16.40 6.31
N PRO A 245 16.12 -16.06 5.15
CA PRO A 245 14.74 -15.64 5.08
C PRO A 245 13.77 -16.79 5.34
N LYS A 246 12.82 -16.58 6.23
CA LYS A 246 11.73 -17.55 6.49
C LYS A 246 10.79 -17.65 5.31
N ARG A 247 10.30 -18.88 5.08
CA ARG A 247 9.34 -19.22 4.02
C ARG A 247 7.97 -19.46 4.66
N CYS A 248 6.94 -18.77 4.20
CA CYS A 248 5.58 -19.00 4.68
C CYS A 248 4.97 -20.34 4.19
N GLY A 249 5.53 -20.97 3.15
CA GLY A 249 5.03 -22.22 2.57
C GLY A 249 3.85 -22.08 1.61
N VAL A 250 3.01 -21.04 1.76
CA VAL A 250 1.71 -20.91 1.10
C VAL A 250 1.65 -19.84 -0.01
N CYS A 251 2.55 -18.86 -0.03
CA CYS A 251 2.57 -17.83 -1.06
C CYS A 251 3.01 -18.38 -2.44
N GLU A 252 2.78 -17.60 -3.48
CA GLU A 252 3.13 -17.98 -4.86
C GLU A 252 4.61 -18.35 -5.00
N TYR A 253 5.51 -17.52 -4.47
CA TYR A 253 6.95 -17.78 -4.49
C TYR A 253 7.30 -19.11 -3.81
N CYS A 254 6.78 -19.35 -2.60
CA CYS A 254 7.03 -20.57 -1.86
C CYS A 254 6.52 -21.82 -2.60
N ARG A 255 5.34 -21.76 -3.20
CA ARG A 255 4.80 -22.88 -3.99
C ARG A 255 5.62 -23.17 -5.26
N ARG A 256 6.04 -22.12 -5.98
CA ARG A 256 6.82 -22.29 -7.23
C ARG A 256 8.25 -22.77 -7.01
N THR A 257 8.83 -22.43 -5.87
CA THR A 257 10.21 -22.79 -5.53
C THR A 257 10.29 -23.96 -4.54
N LYS A 258 9.14 -24.61 -4.25
CA LYS A 258 9.07 -25.78 -3.36
C LYS A 258 9.77 -26.97 -4.01
N LYS A 259 10.61 -27.65 -3.22
CA LYS A 259 11.20 -28.96 -3.56
C LYS A 259 10.63 -30.02 -2.62
N ILE A 260 10.21 -31.14 -3.17
CA ILE A 260 9.77 -32.28 -2.37
C ILE A 260 11.03 -32.97 -1.87
N THR A 261 11.24 -32.93 -0.56
CA THR A 261 12.40 -33.56 0.10
C THR A 261 12.03 -34.76 0.96
N ALA A 262 10.75 -34.89 1.31
CA ALA A 262 10.23 -36.00 2.14
C ALA A 262 8.74 -36.26 1.83
N PHE A 263 8.25 -37.43 2.22
CA PHE A 263 6.82 -37.70 2.28
C PHE A 263 6.26 -37.21 3.60
N ILE A 264 5.08 -36.61 3.57
CA ILE A 264 4.29 -36.17 4.73
C ILE A 264 3.19 -37.22 4.91
N ASP A 265 2.92 -37.63 6.15
CA ASP A 265 1.78 -38.50 6.44
C ASP A 265 0.48 -37.79 6.06
N ALA A 266 -0.48 -38.53 5.49
CA ALA A 266 -1.74 -37.96 5.03
C ALA A 266 -2.57 -37.32 6.15
N ASN A 267 -2.37 -37.72 7.42
CA ASN A 267 -3.04 -37.14 8.58
C ASN A 267 -2.36 -35.84 9.07
N ASP A 268 -1.12 -35.56 8.63
CA ASP A 268 -0.35 -34.37 9.03
C ASP A 268 -0.46 -33.23 8.00
N ILE A 269 -1.46 -33.30 7.09
CA ILE A 269 -1.71 -32.21 6.14
C ILE A 269 -2.22 -31.02 6.92
N GLU A 270 -1.44 -29.93 6.91
CA GLU A 270 -1.82 -28.65 7.51
C GLU A 270 -2.99 -28.04 6.73
N ILE A 271 -4.02 -27.57 7.45
CA ILE A 271 -5.20 -26.88 6.92
C ILE A 271 -5.11 -25.41 7.35
N TYR A 272 -5.22 -24.49 6.38
CA TYR A 272 -5.11 -23.03 6.60
C TYR A 272 -6.47 -22.35 6.46
#